data_a33f408d12f761a2b36f9472f8829af5
#
_entry.id   a33f408d12f761a2b36f9472f8829af5
#
_cell.length_a   1.000
_cell.length_b   1.000
_cell.length_c   1.000
_cell.angle_alpha   90.00
_cell.angle_beta   90.00
_cell.angle_gamma   90.00
#
_symmetry.space_group_name_H-M   'P 1'
#
loop_
_entity.id
_entity.type
_entity.pdbx_description
1 polymer ?
#
loop_
_entity_poly.entity_id
_entity_poly.type
_entity_poly.pdbx_seq_one_letter_code
_entity_poly.pdbx_strand_id
1 'polypeptide(L)'
;MNNDKPRLLIFHPALAPYRLDFFNALADRFTCHVVLLQRENPALFIKQDQLLAEARFTYAYLDRHFTLAGRDINLGYASAIRHFRPDIVLCSEFNLSVLSAALYRWRHPRRFRLFTMCDDSIAMAERCQGGRRRRRAALIRCLDGIVNISEETAAWFLRHTPARRTFSFPIIRAEQRFVCHRPTAAHYVSTHHLAGMKVGLFVGRFVDVKNLPALIEAFRRVCERNAAAANYRLVLVGSGEQANRLQAQAAAAGLADRVIFPGAHTGQDLWAWYATADFLVLCSSSEAFGAVVNEALLGGCRAMVSTYAGARELIGCDNGKVFDALDAEDFYTTLQQAYASAAPTPAEAFERPSRMPISFTERIEALSRFLLSD
;
A
#
# COMPACT_ATOMS: atom_id res chain seq x y z
N MET A 1 -34.59 -8.41 -18.22
CA MET A 1 -34.17 -7.27 -17.38
C MET A 1 -32.77 -6.91 -17.84
N ASN A 2 -32.59 -5.78 -18.58
CA ASN A 2 -31.26 -5.28 -18.93
C ASN A 2 -30.57 -4.85 -17.64
N ASN A 3 -29.66 -5.69 -17.19
CA ASN A 3 -28.88 -5.44 -15.98
C ASN A 3 -27.70 -4.52 -16.33
N ASP A 4 -28.01 -3.29 -16.76
CA ASP A 4 -26.97 -2.29 -17.05
C ASP A 4 -26.32 -1.91 -15.73
N LYS A 5 -25.08 -2.39 -15.54
CA LYS A 5 -24.27 -2.03 -14.37
C LYS A 5 -24.15 -0.51 -14.28
N PRO A 6 -24.22 0.10 -13.08
CA PRO A 6 -23.98 1.54 -12.90
C PRO A 6 -22.61 1.94 -13.47
N ARG A 7 -22.54 3.13 -14.04
CA ARG A 7 -21.36 3.66 -14.74
C ARG A 7 -20.45 4.40 -13.77
N LEU A 8 -19.25 3.87 -13.58
CA LEU A 8 -18.24 4.43 -12.67
C LEU A 8 -17.08 5.03 -13.47
N LEU A 9 -16.89 6.34 -13.34
CA LEU A 9 -15.73 7.06 -13.88
C LEU A 9 -14.72 7.32 -12.78
N ILE A 10 -13.47 6.90 -12.99
CA ILE A 10 -12.38 7.08 -12.02
C ILE A 10 -11.32 8.01 -12.61
N PHE A 11 -10.93 9.06 -11.87
CA PHE A 11 -9.77 9.88 -12.19
C PHE A 11 -8.62 9.51 -11.23
N HIS A 12 -7.51 9.01 -11.79
CA HIS A 12 -6.37 8.55 -10.98
C HIS A 12 -5.03 9.01 -11.58
N PRO A 13 -4.02 9.40 -10.76
CA PRO A 13 -2.74 9.86 -11.29
C PRO A 13 -2.06 8.84 -12.20
N ALA A 14 -1.72 7.68 -11.68
CA ALA A 14 -1.07 6.57 -12.39
C ALA A 14 -1.42 5.25 -11.72
N LEU A 15 -1.37 4.14 -12.45
CA LEU A 15 -1.73 2.84 -11.92
C LEU A 15 -0.60 2.26 -11.06
N ALA A 16 -0.95 1.79 -9.88
CA ALA A 16 -0.10 0.99 -9.00
C ALA A 16 -0.63 -0.45 -8.93
N PRO A 17 0.19 -1.46 -8.58
CA PRO A 17 -0.25 -2.86 -8.56
C PRO A 17 -1.50 -3.11 -7.71
N TYR A 18 -1.59 -2.54 -6.52
CA TYR A 18 -2.76 -2.67 -5.65
C TYR A 18 -3.99 -1.92 -6.21
N ARG A 19 -3.79 -0.86 -7.00
CA ARG A 19 -4.89 -0.15 -7.66
C ARG A 19 -5.44 -0.93 -8.86
N LEU A 20 -4.60 -1.74 -9.52
CA LEU A 20 -5.06 -2.65 -10.57
C LEU A 20 -6.08 -3.64 -10.01
N ASP A 21 -5.76 -4.32 -8.91
CA ASP A 21 -6.68 -5.28 -8.26
C ASP A 21 -7.98 -4.59 -7.84
N PHE A 22 -7.87 -3.40 -7.25
CA PHE A 22 -9.00 -2.59 -6.81
C PHE A 22 -9.92 -2.16 -7.97
N PHE A 23 -9.35 -1.62 -9.06
CA PHE A 23 -10.17 -1.19 -10.21
C PHE A 23 -10.74 -2.37 -10.99
N ASN A 24 -10.02 -3.48 -11.09
CA ASN A 24 -10.54 -4.72 -11.68
C ASN A 24 -11.75 -5.25 -10.90
N ALA A 25 -11.69 -5.26 -9.57
CA ALA A 25 -12.80 -5.70 -8.73
C ALA A 25 -14.02 -4.76 -8.82
N LEU A 26 -13.79 -3.45 -8.99
CA LEU A 26 -14.87 -2.50 -9.28
C LEU A 26 -15.47 -2.73 -10.68
N ALA A 27 -14.66 -3.08 -11.69
CA ALA A 27 -15.14 -3.38 -13.03
C ALA A 27 -16.03 -4.64 -13.09
N ASP A 28 -15.89 -5.56 -12.13
CA ASP A 28 -16.80 -6.70 -12.01
C ASP A 28 -18.22 -6.27 -11.58
N ARG A 29 -18.38 -5.10 -10.95
CA ARG A 29 -19.66 -4.59 -10.39
C ARG A 29 -20.21 -3.38 -11.11
N PHE A 30 -19.34 -2.60 -11.77
CA PHE A 30 -19.66 -1.37 -12.46
C PHE A 30 -19.20 -1.43 -13.92
N THR A 31 -19.86 -0.65 -14.81
CA THR A 31 -19.25 -0.30 -16.08
C THR A 31 -18.17 0.75 -15.80
N CYS A 32 -16.92 0.31 -15.70
CA CYS A 32 -15.82 1.10 -15.17
C CYS A 32 -14.96 1.70 -16.29
N HIS A 33 -14.68 3.01 -16.19
CA HIS A 33 -13.73 3.73 -17.05
C HIS A 33 -12.73 4.51 -16.18
N VAL A 34 -11.44 4.25 -16.39
CA VAL A 34 -10.36 4.90 -15.64
C VAL A 34 -9.63 5.90 -16.52
N VAL A 35 -9.60 7.16 -16.08
CA VAL A 35 -8.84 8.22 -16.74
C VAL A 35 -7.54 8.46 -15.96
N LEU A 36 -6.43 8.11 -16.60
CA LEU A 36 -5.09 8.25 -16.04
C LEU A 36 -4.51 9.63 -16.40
N LEU A 37 -3.92 10.30 -15.41
CA LEU A 37 -3.39 11.66 -15.59
C LEU A 37 -1.92 11.65 -16.02
N GLN A 38 -1.21 10.54 -15.80
CA GLN A 38 0.22 10.38 -16.10
C GLN A 38 0.46 9.04 -16.80
N ARG A 39 1.36 9.05 -17.79
CA ARG A 39 1.76 7.83 -18.53
C ARG A 39 2.79 7.00 -17.79
N GLU A 40 3.57 7.62 -16.91
CA GLU A 40 4.62 6.99 -16.11
C GLU A 40 4.56 7.48 -14.67
N ASN A 41 4.94 6.61 -13.76
CA ASN A 41 5.17 6.97 -12.37
C ASN A 41 6.62 6.62 -12.00
N PRO A 42 7.53 7.62 -11.96
CA PRO A 42 8.94 7.38 -11.66
C PRO A 42 9.20 6.71 -10.30
N ALA A 43 8.22 6.78 -9.39
CA ALA A 43 8.33 6.15 -8.06
C ALA A 43 8.04 4.64 -8.07
N LEU A 44 7.52 4.11 -9.18
CA LEU A 44 7.21 2.69 -9.34
C LEU A 44 8.24 2.01 -10.24
N PHE A 45 8.78 0.89 -9.81
CA PHE A 45 9.70 0.05 -10.60
C PHE A 45 8.96 -0.76 -11.70
N ILE A 46 7.63 -0.66 -11.80
CA ILE A 46 6.81 -1.40 -12.76
C ILE A 46 6.33 -0.44 -13.84
N LYS A 47 6.48 -0.84 -15.10
CA LYS A 47 5.95 -0.11 -16.25
C LYS A 47 4.42 -0.17 -16.25
N GLN A 48 3.77 0.98 -16.39
CA GLN A 48 2.31 1.09 -16.34
C GLN A 48 1.63 0.26 -17.43
N ASP A 49 2.25 0.13 -18.62
CA ASP A 49 1.71 -0.68 -19.71
C ASP A 49 1.59 -2.16 -19.35
N GLN A 50 2.51 -2.70 -18.54
CA GLN A 50 2.44 -4.08 -18.06
C GLN A 50 1.22 -4.29 -17.14
N LEU A 51 0.93 -3.32 -16.27
CA LEU A 51 -0.25 -3.36 -15.41
C LEU A 51 -1.55 -3.22 -16.23
N LEU A 52 -1.55 -2.35 -17.23
CA LEU A 52 -2.72 -2.12 -18.07
C LEU A 52 -3.06 -3.32 -18.97
N ALA A 53 -2.10 -4.17 -19.30
CA ALA A 53 -2.35 -5.43 -20.01
C ALA A 53 -3.26 -6.39 -19.21
N GLU A 54 -3.32 -6.27 -17.89
CA GLU A 54 -4.18 -7.06 -17.01
C GLU A 54 -5.48 -6.32 -16.61
N ALA A 55 -5.74 -5.13 -17.16
CA ALA A 55 -6.91 -4.34 -16.81
C ALA A 55 -8.21 -4.94 -17.40
N ARG A 56 -9.23 -5.06 -16.54
CA ARG A 56 -10.60 -5.48 -16.91
C ARG A 56 -11.57 -4.32 -17.04
N PHE A 57 -11.05 -3.10 -16.97
CA PHE A 57 -11.76 -1.83 -17.18
C PHE A 57 -11.29 -1.14 -18.45
N THR A 58 -12.10 -0.25 -19.00
CA THR A 58 -11.65 0.61 -20.09
C THR A 58 -10.85 1.78 -19.52
N TYR A 59 -9.85 2.27 -20.25
CA TYR A 59 -9.06 3.40 -19.79
C TYR A 59 -8.73 4.39 -20.89
N ALA A 60 -8.38 5.60 -20.48
CA ALA A 60 -7.85 6.64 -21.35
C ALA A 60 -6.83 7.49 -20.59
N TYR A 61 -5.93 8.15 -21.31
CA TYR A 61 -5.06 9.17 -20.76
C TYR A 61 -5.65 10.57 -20.94
N LEU A 62 -5.42 11.44 -19.98
CA LEU A 62 -5.79 12.84 -20.07
C LEU A 62 -4.61 13.62 -20.69
N ASP A 63 -4.48 13.55 -22.01
CA ASP A 63 -3.31 14.06 -22.74
C ASP A 63 -3.26 15.61 -22.82
N ARG A 64 -4.35 16.31 -22.51
CA ARG A 64 -4.38 17.78 -22.52
C ARG A 64 -3.91 18.32 -21.18
N HIS A 65 -2.69 18.81 -21.15
CA HIS A 65 -2.13 19.49 -19.98
C HIS A 65 -1.33 20.74 -20.42
N PHE A 66 -1.14 21.65 -19.49
CA PHE A 66 -0.16 22.72 -19.59
C PHE A 66 0.59 22.81 -18.26
N THR A 67 1.84 23.20 -18.34
CA THR A 67 2.69 23.35 -17.16
C THR A 67 2.65 24.79 -16.65
N LEU A 68 2.26 24.99 -15.39
CA LEU A 68 2.24 26.29 -14.72
C LEU A 68 3.04 26.19 -13.42
N ALA A 69 4.05 27.04 -13.27
CA ALA A 69 4.93 27.06 -12.10
C ALA A 69 5.51 25.67 -11.75
N GLY A 70 5.95 24.90 -12.76
CA GLY A 70 6.54 23.57 -12.60
C GLY A 70 5.53 22.46 -12.24
N ARG A 71 4.22 22.72 -12.40
CA ARG A 71 3.17 21.74 -12.15
C ARG A 71 2.32 21.55 -13.40
N ASP A 72 2.08 20.29 -13.76
CA ASP A 72 1.19 19.94 -14.85
C ASP A 72 -0.27 20.10 -14.42
N ILE A 73 -1.00 20.92 -15.16
CA ILE A 73 -2.42 21.16 -14.99
C ILE A 73 -3.15 20.42 -16.10
N ASN A 74 -3.75 19.29 -15.73
CA ASN A 74 -4.53 18.49 -16.67
C ASN A 74 -5.87 19.16 -16.99
N LEU A 75 -6.24 19.13 -18.27
CA LEU A 75 -7.52 19.62 -18.80
C LEU A 75 -8.31 18.45 -19.41
N GLY A 76 -9.63 18.59 -19.48
CA GLY A 76 -10.47 17.60 -20.15
C GLY A 76 -11.34 16.75 -19.21
N TYR A 77 -11.28 16.95 -17.89
CA TYR A 77 -12.16 16.27 -16.93
C TYR A 77 -13.64 16.38 -17.30
N ALA A 78 -14.12 17.59 -17.62
CA ALA A 78 -15.51 17.83 -18.01
C ALA A 78 -15.88 17.11 -19.32
N SER A 79 -14.92 17.01 -20.25
CA SER A 79 -15.13 16.26 -21.51
C SER A 79 -15.27 14.77 -21.23
N ALA A 80 -14.43 14.19 -20.38
CA ALA A 80 -14.51 12.78 -19.98
C ALA A 80 -15.86 12.47 -19.32
N ILE A 81 -16.31 13.31 -18.36
CA ILE A 81 -17.62 13.17 -17.71
C ILE A 81 -18.75 13.22 -18.74
N ARG A 82 -18.72 14.21 -19.67
CA ARG A 82 -19.75 14.37 -20.70
C ARG A 82 -19.84 13.16 -21.62
N HIS A 83 -18.71 12.63 -22.07
CA HIS A 83 -18.68 11.48 -23.00
C HIS A 83 -19.07 10.18 -22.30
N PHE A 84 -18.52 9.92 -21.13
CA PHE A 84 -18.78 8.68 -20.40
C PHE A 84 -20.16 8.68 -19.73
N ARG A 85 -20.76 9.83 -19.38
CA ARG A 85 -22.06 9.97 -18.68
C ARG A 85 -22.15 9.07 -17.44
N PRO A 86 -21.28 9.26 -16.42
CA PRO A 86 -21.23 8.41 -15.26
C PRO A 86 -22.47 8.58 -14.35
N ASP A 87 -22.77 7.53 -13.56
CA ASP A 87 -23.65 7.60 -12.39
C ASP A 87 -22.84 7.92 -11.13
N ILE A 88 -21.55 7.55 -11.12
CA ILE A 88 -20.61 7.79 -10.05
C ILE A 88 -19.28 8.30 -10.61
N VAL A 89 -18.72 9.34 -10.01
CA VAL A 89 -17.36 9.81 -10.26
C VAL A 89 -16.53 9.59 -8.98
N LEU A 90 -15.42 8.88 -9.12
CA LEU A 90 -14.45 8.65 -8.06
C LEU A 90 -13.13 9.33 -8.42
N CYS A 91 -12.78 10.39 -7.70
CA CYS A 91 -11.53 11.12 -7.88
C CYS A 91 -10.43 10.54 -6.99
N SER A 92 -9.20 10.96 -7.23
CA SER A 92 -8.06 10.68 -6.37
C SER A 92 -7.58 11.98 -5.77
N GLU A 93 -7.52 12.06 -4.45
CA GLU A 93 -7.13 13.25 -3.68
C GLU A 93 -8.06 14.46 -3.86
N PHE A 94 -7.69 15.57 -3.22
CA PHE A 94 -8.45 16.84 -3.28
C PHE A 94 -7.80 17.80 -4.29
N ASN A 95 -7.96 17.49 -5.56
CA ASN A 95 -7.29 18.18 -6.66
C ASN A 95 -8.29 18.74 -7.71
N LEU A 96 -7.76 19.10 -8.89
CA LEU A 96 -8.55 19.65 -9.99
C LEU A 96 -9.61 18.69 -10.53
N SER A 97 -9.47 17.38 -10.37
CA SER A 97 -10.49 16.43 -10.80
C SER A 97 -11.77 16.61 -9.99
N VAL A 98 -11.66 16.74 -8.66
CA VAL A 98 -12.81 17.01 -7.77
C VAL A 98 -13.46 18.37 -8.11
N LEU A 99 -12.65 19.43 -8.27
CA LEU A 99 -13.16 20.75 -8.62
C LEU A 99 -13.92 20.73 -9.94
N SER A 100 -13.32 20.12 -10.97
CA SER A 100 -13.92 20.04 -12.31
C SER A 100 -15.21 19.22 -12.31
N ALA A 101 -15.24 18.10 -11.59
CA ALA A 101 -16.44 17.28 -11.44
C ALA A 101 -17.55 18.01 -10.68
N ALA A 102 -17.21 18.72 -9.59
CA ALA A 102 -18.16 19.51 -8.83
C ALA A 102 -18.77 20.66 -9.65
N LEU A 103 -17.95 21.41 -10.42
CA LEU A 103 -18.40 22.46 -11.31
C LEU A 103 -19.26 21.92 -12.45
N TYR A 104 -18.90 20.79 -13.02
CA TYR A 104 -19.70 20.12 -14.04
C TYR A 104 -21.06 19.71 -13.49
N ARG A 105 -21.12 19.07 -12.32
CA ARG A 105 -22.36 18.65 -11.65
C ARG A 105 -23.28 19.84 -11.33
N TRP A 106 -22.72 20.97 -10.92
CA TRP A 106 -23.48 22.19 -10.63
C TRP A 106 -24.15 22.77 -11.89
N ARG A 107 -23.48 22.67 -13.08
CA ARG A 107 -23.97 23.23 -14.35
C ARG A 107 -24.92 22.34 -15.14
N HIS A 108 -24.97 21.05 -14.84
CA HIS A 108 -25.69 20.09 -15.67
C HIS A 108 -26.78 19.39 -14.85
N PRO A 109 -28.01 19.20 -15.46
CA PRO A 109 -29.16 18.64 -14.75
C PRO A 109 -28.96 17.18 -14.35
N ARG A 110 -28.20 16.41 -15.15
CA ARG A 110 -27.84 15.04 -14.78
C ARG A 110 -26.86 15.04 -13.64
N ARG A 111 -27.29 14.58 -12.48
CA ARG A 111 -26.46 14.45 -11.28
C ARG A 111 -25.85 13.07 -11.22
N PHE A 112 -24.57 13.00 -10.92
CA PHE A 112 -23.85 11.80 -10.51
C PHE A 112 -23.40 11.96 -9.07
N ARG A 113 -23.11 10.87 -8.39
CA ARG A 113 -22.46 10.91 -7.07
C ARG A 113 -20.98 11.18 -7.24
N LEU A 114 -20.42 12.00 -6.37
CA LEU A 114 -19.03 12.44 -6.44
C LEU A 114 -18.28 12.03 -5.18
N PHE A 115 -17.32 11.16 -5.33
CA PHE A 115 -16.45 10.68 -4.26
C PHE A 115 -14.99 10.99 -4.55
N THR A 116 -14.15 10.96 -3.51
CA THR A 116 -12.69 10.96 -3.67
C THR A 116 -12.05 9.89 -2.82
N MET A 117 -10.97 9.30 -3.33
CA MET A 117 -10.03 8.49 -2.55
C MET A 117 -8.99 9.42 -1.94
N CYS A 118 -8.65 9.20 -0.69
CA CYS A 118 -7.64 9.96 0.04
C CYS A 118 -6.66 9.01 0.71
N ASP A 119 -5.42 9.04 0.26
CA ASP A 119 -4.34 8.17 0.74
C ASP A 119 -3.52 8.83 1.88
N ASP A 120 -4.04 9.92 2.49
CA ASP A 120 -3.41 10.57 3.64
C ASP A 120 -3.47 9.69 4.90
N SER A 121 -2.37 9.66 5.65
CA SER A 121 -2.42 9.35 7.09
C SER A 121 -2.96 10.53 7.89
N ILE A 122 -3.31 10.31 9.17
CA ILE A 122 -3.73 11.40 10.08
C ILE A 122 -2.67 12.50 10.14
N ALA A 123 -1.39 12.14 10.28
CA ALA A 123 -0.28 13.09 10.33
C ALA A 123 -0.18 13.94 9.04
N MET A 124 -0.46 13.36 7.87
CA MET A 124 -0.50 14.09 6.60
C MET A 124 -1.72 15.01 6.54
N ALA A 125 -2.87 14.55 6.99
CA ALA A 125 -4.11 15.35 7.03
C ALA A 125 -3.97 16.56 7.95
N GLU A 126 -3.32 16.43 9.10
CA GLU A 126 -3.08 17.50 10.08
C GLU A 126 -2.07 18.53 9.59
N ARG A 127 -1.06 18.13 8.81
CA ARG A 127 -0.11 19.06 8.15
C ARG A 127 -0.79 19.95 7.12
N CYS A 128 -2.03 19.62 6.70
CA CYS A 128 -2.79 20.46 5.77
C CYS A 128 -3.35 21.69 6.49
N GLN A 129 -2.62 22.81 6.47
CA GLN A 129 -2.96 24.03 7.21
C GLN A 129 -3.23 25.24 6.27
N GLY A 130 -3.73 26.34 6.82
CA GLY A 130 -3.90 27.62 6.15
C GLY A 130 -4.84 27.54 4.93
N GLY A 131 -4.44 28.16 3.83
CA GLY A 131 -5.22 28.20 2.59
C GLY A 131 -5.47 26.82 1.96
N ARG A 132 -4.55 25.85 2.17
CA ARG A 132 -4.73 24.47 1.71
C ARG A 132 -5.90 23.81 2.44
N ARG A 133 -5.98 23.97 3.76
CA ARG A 133 -7.08 23.44 4.59
C ARG A 133 -8.42 24.02 4.16
N ARG A 134 -8.49 25.35 3.91
CA ARG A 134 -9.72 26.03 3.45
C ARG A 134 -10.19 25.48 2.09
N ARG A 135 -9.29 25.37 1.12
CA ARG A 135 -9.60 24.79 -0.20
C ARG A 135 -10.06 23.34 -0.10
N ARG A 136 -9.38 22.53 0.70
CA ARG A 136 -9.76 21.14 0.95
C ARG A 136 -11.15 21.05 1.55
N ALA A 137 -11.46 21.85 2.57
CA ALA A 137 -12.79 21.90 3.19
C ALA A 137 -13.89 22.33 2.20
N ALA A 138 -13.59 23.26 1.29
CA ALA A 138 -14.54 23.67 0.23
C ALA A 138 -14.81 22.52 -0.74
N LEU A 139 -13.79 21.77 -1.17
CA LEU A 139 -13.96 20.61 -2.04
C LEU A 139 -14.73 19.49 -1.34
N ILE A 140 -14.45 19.22 -0.07
CA ILE A 140 -15.14 18.18 0.72
C ILE A 140 -16.66 18.46 0.80
N ARG A 141 -17.08 19.72 0.90
CA ARG A 141 -18.53 20.07 0.88
C ARG A 141 -19.22 19.69 -0.42
N CYS A 142 -18.47 19.54 -1.50
CA CYS A 142 -19.00 19.13 -2.80
C CYS A 142 -19.04 17.61 -2.99
N LEU A 143 -18.53 16.82 -2.03
CA LEU A 143 -18.48 15.36 -2.13
C LEU A 143 -19.68 14.69 -1.45
N ASP A 144 -20.09 13.56 -1.99
CA ASP A 144 -21.06 12.67 -1.37
C ASP A 144 -20.39 11.71 -0.38
N GLY A 145 -19.06 11.53 -0.48
CA GLY A 145 -18.27 10.78 0.50
C GLY A 145 -16.78 10.73 0.17
N ILE A 146 -16.00 10.23 1.12
CA ILE A 146 -14.55 10.05 1.01
C ILE A 146 -14.20 8.60 1.29
N VAL A 147 -13.37 8.00 0.44
CA VAL A 147 -12.78 6.68 0.65
C VAL A 147 -11.36 6.88 1.18
N ASN A 148 -11.13 6.48 2.42
CA ASN A 148 -9.87 6.63 3.13
C ASN A 148 -9.12 5.29 3.19
N ILE A 149 -7.81 5.33 3.45
CA ILE A 149 -6.97 4.12 3.52
C ILE A 149 -7.02 3.41 4.88
N SER A 150 -7.59 4.03 5.91
CA SER A 150 -7.69 3.45 7.25
C SER A 150 -8.97 3.87 7.97
N GLU A 151 -9.44 3.06 8.91
CA GLU A 151 -10.61 3.41 9.76
C GLU A 151 -10.32 4.64 10.62
N GLU A 152 -9.10 4.77 11.15
CA GLU A 152 -8.69 5.95 11.93
C GLU A 152 -8.77 7.22 11.10
N THR A 153 -8.27 7.19 9.85
CA THR A 153 -8.31 8.36 8.96
C THR A 153 -9.75 8.69 8.56
N ALA A 154 -10.59 7.68 8.29
CA ALA A 154 -12.00 7.86 8.00
C ALA A 154 -12.74 8.56 9.17
N ALA A 155 -12.51 8.09 10.39
CA ALA A 155 -13.06 8.69 11.60
C ALA A 155 -12.52 10.11 11.85
N TRP A 156 -11.24 10.36 11.56
CA TRP A 156 -10.64 11.69 11.68
C TRP A 156 -11.30 12.68 10.70
N PHE A 157 -11.53 12.29 9.43
CA PHE A 157 -12.20 13.13 8.46
C PHE A 157 -13.61 13.51 8.88
N LEU A 158 -14.39 12.55 9.42
CA LEU A 158 -15.75 12.85 9.94
C LEU A 158 -15.73 13.85 11.10
N ARG A 159 -14.74 13.76 11.98
CA ARG A 159 -14.68 14.62 13.18
C ARG A 159 -14.10 16.01 12.90
N HIS A 160 -13.16 16.15 11.97
CA HIS A 160 -12.35 17.35 11.81
C HIS A 160 -12.59 18.10 10.48
N THR A 161 -13.47 17.60 9.61
CA THR A 161 -13.76 18.20 8.31
C THR A 161 -15.27 18.25 8.05
N PRO A 162 -15.73 18.98 7.02
CA PRO A 162 -17.15 18.97 6.65
C PRO A 162 -17.60 17.71 5.88
N ALA A 163 -16.86 16.61 5.96
CA ALA A 163 -17.23 15.33 5.36
C ALA A 163 -18.52 14.79 6.01
N ARG A 164 -19.47 14.36 5.19
CA ARG A 164 -20.75 13.79 5.66
C ARG A 164 -20.68 12.28 5.78
N ARG A 165 -19.89 11.65 4.93
CA ARG A 165 -19.75 10.19 4.83
C ARG A 165 -18.31 9.84 4.51
N THR A 166 -17.81 8.82 5.16
CA THR A 166 -16.48 8.25 4.89
C THR A 166 -16.57 6.74 4.85
N PHE A 167 -15.67 6.13 4.12
CA PHE A 167 -15.49 4.68 4.06
C PHE A 167 -14.00 4.37 4.14
N SER A 168 -13.61 3.34 4.87
CA SER A 168 -12.25 2.87 4.89
C SER A 168 -12.07 1.74 3.87
N PHE A 169 -11.14 1.91 2.96
CA PHE A 169 -10.65 0.84 2.09
C PHE A 169 -9.12 0.81 2.18
N PRO A 170 -8.55 -0.10 2.98
CA PRO A 170 -7.10 -0.24 3.13
C PRO A 170 -6.40 -0.52 1.80
N ILE A 171 -5.10 -0.24 1.73
CA ILE A 171 -4.29 -0.61 0.56
C ILE A 171 -4.00 -2.11 0.64
N ILE A 172 -4.94 -2.91 0.18
CA ILE A 172 -4.89 -4.37 0.18
C ILE A 172 -5.04 -4.92 -1.23
N ARG A 173 -4.54 -6.12 -1.44
CA ARG A 173 -4.58 -6.85 -2.72
C ARG A 173 -5.58 -8.00 -2.64
N ALA A 174 -6.05 -8.43 -3.80
CA ALA A 174 -6.88 -9.62 -3.90
C ALA A 174 -6.09 -10.88 -3.48
N GLU A 175 -6.71 -11.72 -2.66
CA GLU A 175 -6.10 -12.94 -2.12
C GLU A 175 -5.55 -13.85 -3.22
N GLN A 176 -6.25 -13.93 -4.35
CA GLN A 176 -5.88 -14.78 -5.50
C GLN A 176 -4.61 -14.30 -6.22
N ARG A 177 -4.13 -13.08 -5.92
CA ARG A 177 -2.89 -12.56 -6.49
C ARG A 177 -1.65 -13.18 -5.86
N PHE A 178 -1.76 -13.66 -4.63
CA PHE A 178 -0.64 -14.33 -4.00
C PHE A 178 -0.55 -15.77 -4.50
N VAL A 179 0.40 -16.00 -5.40
CA VAL A 179 0.77 -17.34 -5.86
C VAL A 179 2.24 -17.54 -5.55
N CYS A 180 2.55 -18.44 -4.62
CA CYS A 180 3.93 -18.79 -4.31
C CYS A 180 4.58 -19.50 -5.51
N HIS A 181 5.63 -18.90 -6.06
CA HIS A 181 6.45 -19.57 -7.08
C HIS A 181 7.50 -20.45 -6.39
N ARG A 182 7.14 -21.71 -6.13
CA ARG A 182 7.97 -22.69 -5.39
C ARG A 182 9.41 -22.78 -5.92
N PRO A 183 9.68 -22.89 -7.25
CA PRO A 183 11.05 -22.96 -7.76
C PRO A 183 11.90 -21.75 -7.36
N THR A 184 11.35 -20.52 -7.43
CA THR A 184 12.07 -19.31 -7.01
C THR A 184 12.32 -19.29 -5.50
N ALA A 185 11.33 -19.68 -4.69
CA ALA A 185 11.50 -19.77 -3.25
C ALA A 185 12.58 -20.80 -2.86
N ALA A 186 12.56 -21.99 -3.46
CA ALA A 186 13.59 -23.01 -3.26
C ALA A 186 14.98 -22.52 -3.69
N HIS A 187 15.06 -21.81 -4.82
CA HIS A 187 16.31 -21.19 -5.28
C HIS A 187 16.85 -20.19 -4.25
N TYR A 188 16.01 -19.31 -3.69
CA TYR A 188 16.44 -18.35 -2.67
C TYR A 188 16.91 -19.04 -1.39
N VAL A 189 16.18 -20.07 -0.93
CA VAL A 189 16.57 -20.86 0.23
C VAL A 189 17.93 -21.53 0.03
N SER A 190 18.17 -22.11 -1.13
CA SER A 190 19.45 -22.72 -1.47
C SER A 190 20.57 -21.69 -1.61
N THR A 191 20.37 -20.65 -2.42
CA THR A 191 21.39 -19.63 -2.72
C THR A 191 21.85 -18.86 -1.48
N HIS A 192 20.92 -18.56 -0.57
CA HIS A 192 21.20 -17.76 0.63
C HIS A 192 21.30 -18.62 1.90
N HIS A 193 21.34 -19.95 1.77
CA HIS A 193 21.48 -20.91 2.89
C HIS A 193 20.44 -20.68 4.00
N LEU A 194 19.16 -20.52 3.62
CA LEU A 194 18.07 -20.17 4.55
C LEU A 194 17.37 -21.38 5.16
N ALA A 195 17.60 -22.61 4.66
CA ALA A 195 16.99 -23.81 5.22
C ALA A 195 17.31 -23.95 6.72
N GLY A 196 16.31 -24.10 7.56
CA GLY A 196 16.47 -24.18 9.01
C GLY A 196 16.77 -22.85 9.70
N MET A 197 16.90 -21.75 8.96
CA MET A 197 17.09 -20.40 9.50
C MET A 197 15.75 -19.74 9.89
N LYS A 198 15.77 -18.89 10.90
CA LYS A 198 14.66 -18.00 11.22
C LYS A 198 14.85 -16.68 10.49
N VAL A 199 13.95 -16.35 9.60
CA VAL A 199 14.11 -15.24 8.65
C VAL A 199 13.14 -14.11 8.96
N GLY A 200 13.69 -12.96 9.35
CA GLY A 200 13.00 -11.68 9.36
C GLY A 200 13.20 -10.98 8.02
N LEU A 201 12.15 -10.40 7.47
CA LEU A 201 12.11 -9.79 6.15
C LEU A 201 11.74 -8.30 6.23
N PHE A 202 12.48 -7.46 5.52
CA PHE A 202 12.05 -6.12 5.16
C PHE A 202 11.89 -6.02 3.64
N VAL A 203 10.87 -5.32 3.19
CA VAL A 203 10.62 -5.02 1.77
C VAL A 203 10.36 -3.54 1.60
N GLY A 204 11.12 -2.86 0.73
CA GLY A 204 10.88 -1.47 0.41
C GLY A 204 12.11 -0.70 -0.07
N ARG A 205 11.92 0.61 -0.28
CA ARG A 205 13.01 1.51 -0.66
C ARG A 205 13.95 1.76 0.52
N PHE A 206 15.25 1.87 0.27
CA PHE A 206 16.26 2.17 1.29
C PHE A 206 16.44 3.68 1.40
N VAL A 207 15.50 4.33 2.10
CA VAL A 207 15.42 5.77 2.36
C VAL A 207 15.21 6.04 3.86
N ASP A 208 15.49 7.27 4.32
CA ASP A 208 15.52 7.62 5.74
C ASP A 208 14.25 7.26 6.50
N VAL A 209 13.08 7.54 5.92
CA VAL A 209 11.80 7.26 6.58
C VAL A 209 11.55 5.77 6.86
N LYS A 210 12.30 4.86 6.22
CA LYS A 210 12.19 3.41 6.46
C LYS A 210 12.95 2.93 7.70
N ASN A 211 13.79 3.78 8.29
CA ASN A 211 14.46 3.55 9.57
C ASN A 211 15.31 2.25 9.64
N LEU A 212 15.90 1.86 8.50
CA LEU A 212 16.68 0.63 8.38
C LEU A 212 17.95 0.59 9.24
N PRO A 213 18.66 1.72 9.50
CA PRO A 213 19.79 1.73 10.43
C PRO A 213 19.39 1.25 11.84
N ALA A 214 18.20 1.64 12.34
CA ALA A 214 17.70 1.17 13.63
C ALA A 214 17.32 -0.32 13.59
N LEU A 215 16.79 -0.84 12.46
CA LEU A 215 16.53 -2.27 12.31
C LEU A 215 17.81 -3.10 12.39
N ILE A 216 18.90 -2.69 11.71
CA ILE A 216 20.19 -3.39 11.77
C ILE A 216 20.76 -3.34 13.19
N GLU A 217 20.66 -2.21 13.88
CA GLU A 217 21.11 -2.08 15.27
C GLU A 217 20.29 -2.95 16.23
N ALA A 218 18.96 -2.97 16.10
CA ALA A 218 18.11 -3.85 16.91
C ALA A 218 18.45 -5.33 16.65
N PHE A 219 18.68 -5.72 15.39
CA PHE A 219 19.08 -7.08 15.03
C PHE A 219 20.46 -7.45 15.60
N ARG A 220 21.45 -6.52 15.60
CA ARG A 220 22.74 -6.70 16.24
C ARG A 220 22.57 -7.03 17.73
N ARG A 221 21.78 -6.24 18.45
CA ARG A 221 21.49 -6.46 19.89
C ARG A 221 20.82 -7.81 20.14
N VAL A 222 19.88 -8.23 19.25
CA VAL A 222 19.23 -9.56 19.34
C VAL A 222 20.27 -10.67 19.17
N CYS A 223 21.18 -10.52 18.21
CA CYS A 223 22.23 -11.53 17.96
C CYS A 223 23.25 -11.63 19.10
N GLU A 224 23.63 -10.51 19.72
CA GLU A 224 24.61 -10.49 20.82
C GLU A 224 24.06 -11.05 22.13
N ARG A 225 22.79 -10.79 22.41
CA ARG A 225 22.16 -11.17 23.68
C ARG A 225 21.51 -12.54 23.69
N ASN A 226 21.53 -13.25 22.54
CA ASN A 226 20.87 -14.55 22.41
C ASN A 226 21.84 -15.60 21.85
N ALA A 227 22.25 -16.57 22.67
CA ALA A 227 23.10 -17.67 22.25
C ALA A 227 22.49 -18.52 21.10
N ALA A 228 21.16 -18.58 21.00
CA ALA A 228 20.46 -19.30 19.93
C ALA A 228 20.38 -18.52 18.60
N ALA A 229 20.94 -17.30 18.53
CA ALA A 229 20.84 -16.45 17.35
C ALA A 229 21.71 -16.90 16.16
N ALA A 230 22.45 -18.01 16.26
CA ALA A 230 23.26 -18.54 15.15
C ALA A 230 22.44 -18.80 13.87
N ASN A 231 21.18 -19.19 14.02
CA ASN A 231 20.26 -19.46 12.91
C ASN A 231 19.34 -18.26 12.53
N TYR A 232 19.59 -17.04 13.05
CA TYR A 232 18.81 -15.87 12.67
C TYR A 232 19.38 -15.21 11.42
N ARG A 233 18.48 -14.81 10.51
CA ARG A 233 18.82 -14.06 9.29
C ARG A 233 17.87 -12.89 9.15
N LEU A 234 18.38 -11.75 8.67
CA LEU A 234 17.62 -10.58 8.31
C LEU A 234 17.80 -10.34 6.80
N VAL A 235 16.70 -10.35 6.05
CA VAL A 235 16.71 -10.13 4.59
C VAL A 235 16.12 -8.77 4.29
N LEU A 236 16.88 -7.91 3.60
CA LEU A 236 16.47 -6.57 3.21
C LEU A 236 16.28 -6.52 1.69
N VAL A 237 15.03 -6.73 1.25
CA VAL A 237 14.66 -6.71 -0.18
C VAL A 237 14.32 -5.28 -0.59
N GLY A 238 15.09 -4.75 -1.54
CA GLY A 238 14.88 -3.41 -2.06
C GLY A 238 16.14 -2.73 -2.56
N SER A 239 16.02 -1.45 -2.82
CA SER A 239 17.13 -0.58 -3.24
C SER A 239 16.87 0.86 -2.79
N GLY A 240 17.89 1.70 -2.87
CA GLY A 240 17.77 3.12 -2.54
C GLY A 240 19.11 3.73 -2.17
N GLU A 241 19.12 5.02 -1.91
CA GLU A 241 20.32 5.83 -1.64
C GLU A 241 21.12 5.36 -0.43
N GLN A 242 20.48 4.67 0.53
CA GLN A 242 21.14 4.17 1.72
C GLN A 242 21.78 2.77 1.55
N ALA A 243 21.68 2.11 0.40
CA ALA A 243 22.12 0.72 0.22
C ALA A 243 23.57 0.48 0.69
N ASN A 244 24.54 1.28 0.19
CA ASN A 244 25.95 1.13 0.54
C ASN A 244 26.22 1.39 2.04
N ARG A 245 25.52 2.38 2.63
CA ARG A 245 25.63 2.69 4.05
C ARG A 245 25.14 1.55 4.94
N LEU A 246 24.00 0.96 4.58
CA LEU A 246 23.42 -0.17 5.32
C LEU A 246 24.27 -1.42 5.25
N GLN A 247 24.88 -1.73 4.09
CA GLN A 247 25.84 -2.82 3.94
C GLN A 247 27.11 -2.59 4.79
N ALA A 248 27.66 -1.38 4.77
CA ALA A 248 28.79 -1.02 5.59
C ALA A 248 28.48 -1.12 7.09
N GLN A 249 27.30 -0.68 7.53
CA GLN A 249 26.82 -0.80 8.92
C GLN A 249 26.71 -2.27 9.33
N ALA A 250 26.11 -3.12 8.52
CA ALA A 250 25.98 -4.54 8.81
C ALA A 250 27.35 -5.22 8.93
N ALA A 251 28.31 -4.89 8.04
CA ALA A 251 29.67 -5.42 8.09
C ALA A 251 30.40 -4.95 9.34
N ALA A 252 30.36 -3.65 9.67
CA ALA A 252 30.98 -3.10 10.88
C ALA A 252 30.41 -3.68 12.18
N ALA A 253 29.14 -4.08 12.16
CA ALA A 253 28.45 -4.76 13.27
C ALA A 253 28.74 -6.28 13.35
N GLY A 254 29.59 -6.84 12.48
CA GLY A 254 29.87 -8.29 12.43
C GLY A 254 28.69 -9.14 11.94
N LEU A 255 27.79 -8.55 11.15
CA LEU A 255 26.56 -9.18 10.67
C LEU A 255 26.59 -9.47 9.14
N ALA A 256 27.77 -9.40 8.49
CA ALA A 256 27.89 -9.54 7.05
C ALA A 256 27.27 -10.85 6.52
N ASP A 257 27.39 -11.97 7.26
CA ASP A 257 26.84 -13.27 6.89
C ASP A 257 25.39 -13.48 7.35
N ARG A 258 24.81 -12.51 8.07
CA ARG A 258 23.47 -12.62 8.67
C ARG A 258 22.46 -11.64 8.10
N VAL A 259 22.92 -10.52 7.55
CA VAL A 259 22.10 -9.51 6.89
C VAL A 259 22.28 -9.63 5.37
N ILE A 260 21.23 -10.03 4.68
CA ILE A 260 21.23 -10.38 3.26
C ILE A 260 20.57 -9.24 2.47
N PHE A 261 21.23 -8.76 1.42
CA PHE A 261 20.77 -7.71 0.51
C PHE A 261 20.58 -8.27 -0.91
N PRO A 262 19.46 -8.91 -1.22
CA PRO A 262 19.28 -9.55 -2.53
C PRO A 262 18.97 -8.57 -3.67
N GLY A 263 18.79 -7.28 -3.36
CA GLY A 263 18.35 -6.27 -4.33
C GLY A 263 16.83 -6.08 -4.35
N ALA A 264 16.35 -5.35 -5.36
CA ALA A 264 14.94 -5.08 -5.54
C ALA A 264 14.27 -6.20 -6.36
N HIS A 265 13.14 -6.70 -5.88
CA HIS A 265 12.33 -7.71 -6.53
C HIS A 265 10.89 -7.24 -6.70
N THR A 266 10.19 -7.76 -7.71
CA THR A 266 8.78 -7.47 -8.00
C THR A 266 8.06 -8.74 -8.45
N GLY A 267 6.72 -8.73 -8.46
CA GLY A 267 5.93 -9.86 -8.95
C GLY A 267 6.23 -11.18 -8.22
N GLN A 268 6.36 -12.26 -8.96
CA GLN A 268 6.58 -13.60 -8.41
C GLN A 268 7.87 -13.75 -7.61
N ASP A 269 8.92 -13.02 -8.00
CA ASP A 269 10.19 -13.00 -7.27
C ASP A 269 10.05 -12.39 -5.89
N LEU A 270 9.25 -11.32 -5.76
CA LEU A 270 8.94 -10.74 -4.45
C LEU A 270 8.05 -11.66 -3.61
N TRP A 271 7.06 -12.31 -4.23
CA TRP A 271 6.20 -13.28 -3.53
C TRP A 271 6.99 -14.45 -2.95
N ALA A 272 8.03 -14.90 -3.66
CA ALA A 272 8.92 -15.94 -3.17
C ALA A 272 9.65 -15.53 -1.87
N TRP A 273 10.04 -14.26 -1.70
CA TRP A 273 10.62 -13.77 -0.45
C TRP A 273 9.63 -13.82 0.71
N TYR A 274 8.38 -13.43 0.49
CA TYR A 274 7.36 -13.58 1.55
C TYR A 274 7.14 -15.06 1.93
N ALA A 275 7.26 -15.98 0.98
CA ALA A 275 7.13 -17.41 1.25
C ALA A 275 8.29 -17.98 2.07
N THR A 276 9.50 -17.41 1.99
CA THR A 276 10.68 -17.87 2.72
C THR A 276 10.81 -17.29 4.12
N ALA A 277 10.19 -16.15 4.41
CA ALA A 277 10.32 -15.46 5.69
C ALA A 277 9.18 -15.82 6.66
N ASP A 278 9.44 -15.89 7.96
CA ASP A 278 8.41 -16.12 8.97
C ASP A 278 7.67 -14.82 9.35
N PHE A 279 8.38 -13.72 9.36
CA PHE A 279 7.78 -12.42 9.69
C PHE A 279 8.37 -11.28 8.86
N LEU A 280 7.52 -10.29 8.59
CA LEU A 280 7.90 -8.99 8.01
C LEU A 280 8.17 -7.98 9.13
N VAL A 281 9.13 -7.06 8.91
CA VAL A 281 9.36 -5.88 9.75
C VAL A 281 9.11 -4.63 8.93
N LEU A 282 8.08 -3.85 9.27
CA LEU A 282 7.86 -2.50 8.75
C LEU A 282 8.17 -1.49 9.85
N CYS A 283 9.40 -0.97 9.87
CA CYS A 283 9.92 -0.08 10.92
C CYS A 283 9.96 1.40 10.54
N SER A 284 9.11 1.82 9.59
CA SER A 284 9.09 3.20 9.12
C SER A 284 8.76 4.19 10.23
N SER A 285 9.46 5.34 10.25
CA SER A 285 9.17 6.48 11.13
C SER A 285 7.97 7.31 10.63
N SER A 286 7.56 7.13 9.37
CA SER A 286 6.36 7.73 8.77
C SER A 286 5.98 6.92 7.54
N GLU A 287 4.76 6.39 7.53
CA GLU A 287 4.25 5.58 6.42
C GLU A 287 2.75 5.83 6.27
N ALA A 288 2.30 6.21 5.08
CA ALA A 288 0.88 6.46 4.85
C ALA A 288 0.04 5.20 5.11
N PHE A 289 0.47 4.07 4.54
CA PHE A 289 -0.16 2.77 4.82
C PHE A 289 0.89 1.68 5.06
N GLY A 290 1.63 1.24 4.04
CA GLY A 290 2.57 0.12 4.08
C GLY A 290 1.98 -1.14 3.43
N ALA A 291 1.74 -1.10 2.12
CA ALA A 291 1.14 -2.20 1.35
C ALA A 291 1.88 -3.55 1.49
N VAL A 292 3.18 -3.52 1.79
CA VAL A 292 4.01 -4.72 2.02
C VAL A 292 3.52 -5.56 3.20
N VAL A 293 2.82 -4.95 4.18
CA VAL A 293 2.21 -5.68 5.31
C VAL A 293 1.10 -6.60 4.82
N ASN A 294 0.21 -6.07 3.97
CA ASN A 294 -0.84 -6.91 3.36
C ASN A 294 -0.22 -8.06 2.55
N GLU A 295 0.79 -7.77 1.73
CA GLU A 295 1.46 -8.79 0.91
C GLU A 295 2.11 -9.88 1.79
N ALA A 296 2.78 -9.49 2.87
CA ALA A 296 3.37 -10.44 3.81
C ALA A 296 2.31 -11.32 4.51
N LEU A 297 1.20 -10.71 4.98
CA LEU A 297 0.10 -11.45 5.61
C LEU A 297 -0.58 -12.42 4.63
N LEU A 298 -0.74 -12.04 3.35
CA LEU A 298 -1.22 -12.93 2.30
C LEU A 298 -0.27 -14.12 2.09
N GLY A 299 1.05 -13.89 2.17
CA GLY A 299 2.08 -14.92 2.10
C GLY A 299 2.23 -15.77 3.35
N GLY A 300 1.36 -15.57 4.36
CA GLY A 300 1.37 -16.31 5.61
C GLY A 300 2.45 -15.86 6.62
N CYS A 301 3.16 -14.75 6.33
CA CYS A 301 4.06 -14.13 7.30
C CYS A 301 3.28 -13.50 8.45
N ARG A 302 3.86 -13.48 9.64
CA ARG A 302 3.47 -12.52 10.68
C ARG A 302 4.07 -11.15 10.33
N ALA A 303 3.60 -10.06 10.97
CA ALA A 303 4.15 -8.75 10.72
C ALA A 303 4.41 -7.98 12.01
N MET A 304 5.63 -7.42 12.12
CA MET A 304 5.97 -6.36 13.07
C MET A 304 5.77 -5.03 12.36
N VAL A 305 4.86 -4.21 12.84
CA VAL A 305 4.48 -2.96 12.16
C VAL A 305 4.65 -1.77 13.08
N SER A 306 5.34 -0.76 12.58
CA SER A 306 5.53 0.50 13.29
C SER A 306 4.19 1.17 13.60
N THR A 307 4.07 1.74 14.79
CA THR A 307 2.94 2.59 15.22
C THR A 307 2.73 3.80 14.29
N TYR A 308 3.75 4.16 13.50
CA TYR A 308 3.70 5.27 12.53
C TYR A 308 3.27 4.84 11.11
N ALA A 309 2.83 3.59 10.93
CA ALA A 309 2.32 3.07 9.65
C ALA A 309 0.82 2.80 9.72
N GLY A 310 0.07 3.21 8.67
CA GLY A 310 -1.37 2.99 8.60
C GLY A 310 -1.76 1.51 8.60
N ALA A 311 -0.92 0.64 8.03
CA ALA A 311 -1.14 -0.81 8.01
C ALA A 311 -1.13 -1.49 9.40
N ARG A 312 -0.82 -0.76 10.49
CA ARG A 312 -0.97 -1.27 11.86
C ARG A 312 -2.39 -1.75 12.16
N GLU A 313 -3.40 -1.20 11.49
CA GLU A 313 -4.79 -1.63 11.65
C GLU A 313 -5.06 -3.06 11.15
N LEU A 314 -4.17 -3.63 10.33
CA LEU A 314 -4.22 -5.03 9.90
C LEU A 314 -3.64 -5.99 10.94
N ILE A 315 -3.06 -5.47 12.05
CA ILE A 315 -2.35 -6.28 13.03
C ILE A 315 -3.24 -6.55 14.24
N GLY A 316 -3.45 -7.85 14.49
CA GLY A 316 -4.10 -8.39 15.69
C GLY A 316 -3.15 -9.31 16.44
N CYS A 317 -3.67 -9.95 17.50
CA CYS A 317 -2.87 -10.83 18.38
C CYS A 317 -2.27 -12.05 17.68
N ASP A 318 -2.92 -12.54 16.60
CA ASP A 318 -2.56 -13.82 15.96
C ASP A 318 -1.64 -13.67 14.76
N ASN A 319 -1.54 -12.45 14.19
CA ASN A 319 -0.81 -12.22 12.95
C ASN A 319 0.38 -11.28 13.07
N GLY A 320 0.62 -10.68 14.25
CA GLY A 320 1.76 -9.79 14.39
C GLY A 320 1.76 -8.96 15.67
N LYS A 321 2.58 -7.91 15.65
CA LYS A 321 2.70 -6.95 16.75
C LYS A 321 2.94 -5.54 16.22
N VAL A 322 2.26 -4.56 16.83
CA VAL A 322 2.54 -3.13 16.64
C VAL A 322 3.57 -2.69 17.67
N PHE A 323 4.55 -1.88 17.27
CA PHE A 323 5.62 -1.42 18.13
C PHE A 323 6.03 0.02 17.80
N ASP A 324 6.67 0.71 18.76
CA ASP A 324 7.26 2.02 18.52
C ASP A 324 8.64 1.89 17.85
N ALA A 325 8.70 2.16 16.54
CA ALA A 325 9.94 2.06 15.77
C ALA A 325 10.98 3.14 16.12
N LEU A 326 10.62 4.15 16.91
CA LEU A 326 11.52 5.20 17.40
C LEU A 326 11.99 4.97 18.84
N ASP A 327 11.37 4.03 19.57
CA ASP A 327 11.84 3.55 20.85
C ASP A 327 12.77 2.33 20.65
N ALA A 328 14.05 2.51 20.96
CA ALA A 328 15.07 1.46 20.75
C ALA A 328 14.86 0.21 21.60
N GLU A 329 14.27 0.32 22.80
CA GLU A 329 14.01 -0.82 23.67
C GLU A 329 12.74 -1.57 23.25
N ASP A 330 11.67 -0.89 22.86
CA ASP A 330 10.48 -1.53 22.32
C ASP A 330 10.81 -2.24 20.99
N PHE A 331 11.61 -1.60 20.13
CA PHE A 331 12.07 -2.21 18.88
C PHE A 331 12.88 -3.48 19.15
N TYR A 332 13.90 -3.39 20.01
CA TYR A 332 14.71 -4.55 20.38
C TYR A 332 13.86 -5.68 20.95
N THR A 333 13.02 -5.38 21.95
CA THR A 333 12.19 -6.37 22.64
C THR A 333 11.23 -7.05 21.69
N THR A 334 10.58 -6.28 20.83
CA THR A 334 9.62 -6.82 19.86
C THR A 334 10.31 -7.67 18.80
N LEU A 335 11.48 -7.25 18.29
CA LEU A 335 12.26 -8.03 17.33
C LEU A 335 12.79 -9.34 17.96
N GLN A 336 13.25 -9.30 19.21
CA GLN A 336 13.66 -10.48 19.95
C GLN A 336 12.53 -11.50 20.10
N GLN A 337 11.33 -11.05 20.47
CA GLN A 337 10.13 -11.89 20.57
C GLN A 337 9.73 -12.49 19.22
N ALA A 338 9.84 -11.71 18.14
CA ALA A 338 9.55 -12.20 16.80
C ALA A 338 10.50 -13.35 16.40
N TYR A 339 11.81 -13.20 16.61
CA TYR A 339 12.77 -14.27 16.35
C TYR A 339 12.60 -15.47 17.29
N ALA A 340 12.33 -15.25 18.57
CA ALA A 340 12.11 -16.33 19.53
C ALA A 340 10.95 -17.24 19.10
N SER A 341 9.85 -16.64 18.64
CA SER A 341 8.64 -17.35 18.20
C SER A 341 8.64 -17.74 16.71
N ALA A 342 9.65 -17.32 15.93
CA ALA A 342 9.74 -17.64 14.50
C ALA A 342 9.92 -19.14 14.24
N ALA A 343 9.22 -19.66 13.25
CA ALA A 343 9.47 -21.00 12.73
C ALA A 343 10.71 -20.98 11.80
N PRO A 344 11.50 -22.05 11.77
CA PRO A 344 12.59 -22.19 10.80
C PRO A 344 12.03 -22.24 9.37
N THR A 345 12.74 -21.62 8.43
CA THR A 345 12.41 -21.69 7.00
C THR A 345 12.46 -23.14 6.51
N PRO A 346 11.39 -23.67 5.91
CA PRO A 346 11.38 -25.02 5.38
C PRO A 346 12.27 -25.13 4.13
N ALA A 347 12.75 -26.33 3.84
CA ALA A 347 13.53 -26.58 2.62
C ALA A 347 12.65 -26.59 1.36
N GLU A 348 11.40 -27.05 1.43
CA GLU A 348 10.55 -27.33 0.26
C GLU A 348 9.08 -26.88 0.40
N ALA A 349 8.56 -26.70 1.60
CA ALA A 349 7.15 -26.39 1.83
C ALA A 349 6.95 -24.89 2.07
N PHE A 350 6.65 -24.12 1.02
CA PHE A 350 6.53 -22.65 1.09
C PHE A 350 5.08 -22.14 1.16
N GLU A 351 4.09 -23.02 1.01
CA GLU A 351 2.69 -22.61 1.11
C GLU A 351 2.24 -22.52 2.56
N ARG A 352 1.74 -21.37 2.92
CA ARG A 352 1.19 -21.09 4.25
C ARG A 352 -0.18 -20.42 4.11
N PRO A 353 -1.11 -20.67 5.02
CA PRO A 353 -2.40 -19.98 5.01
C PRO A 353 -2.19 -18.46 5.19
N SER A 354 -3.02 -17.69 4.49
CA SER A 354 -3.07 -16.24 4.69
C SER A 354 -3.38 -15.90 6.14
N ARG A 355 -2.73 -14.84 6.64
CA ARG A 355 -2.97 -14.24 7.97
C ARG A 355 -3.71 -12.92 7.89
N MET A 356 -4.30 -12.60 6.73
CA MET A 356 -5.09 -11.39 6.57
C MET A 356 -6.35 -11.44 7.44
N PRO A 357 -6.62 -10.38 8.25
CA PRO A 357 -7.79 -10.33 9.13
C PRO A 357 -9.07 -9.89 8.40
N ILE A 358 -8.93 -9.38 7.18
CA ILE A 358 -10.04 -8.85 6.38
C ILE A 358 -9.98 -9.41 4.96
N SER A 359 -11.15 -9.66 4.37
CA SER A 359 -11.27 -10.11 2.99
C SER A 359 -11.32 -8.92 2.03
N PHE A 360 -10.51 -8.97 0.97
CA PHE A 360 -10.57 -8.00 -0.12
C PHE A 360 -11.94 -8.01 -0.79
N THR A 361 -12.49 -9.19 -1.05
CA THR A 361 -13.81 -9.33 -1.70
C THR A 361 -14.92 -8.70 -0.87
N GLU A 362 -14.97 -8.96 0.44
CA GLU A 362 -15.96 -8.37 1.35
C GLU A 362 -15.82 -6.84 1.42
N ARG A 363 -14.58 -6.32 1.44
CA ARG A 363 -14.35 -4.86 1.43
C ARG A 363 -14.81 -4.22 0.12
N ILE A 364 -14.60 -4.85 -1.04
CA ILE A 364 -15.12 -4.38 -2.34
C ILE A 364 -16.66 -4.38 -2.35
N GLU A 365 -17.29 -5.38 -1.76
CA GLU A 365 -18.76 -5.42 -1.63
C GLU A 365 -19.29 -4.28 -0.77
N ALA A 366 -18.67 -4.07 0.38
CA ALA A 366 -19.03 -2.98 1.28
C ALA A 366 -18.81 -1.61 0.63
N LEU A 367 -17.68 -1.40 -0.06
CA LEU A 367 -17.42 -0.19 -0.82
C LEU A 367 -18.47 0.02 -1.92
N SER A 368 -18.82 -1.03 -2.66
CA SER A 368 -19.82 -0.92 -3.73
C SER A 368 -21.18 -0.47 -3.17
N ARG A 369 -21.59 -1.01 -2.01
CA ARG A 369 -22.81 -0.54 -1.31
C ARG A 369 -22.67 0.92 -0.87
N PHE A 370 -21.52 1.32 -0.33
CA PHE A 370 -21.25 2.72 0.07
C PHE A 370 -21.34 3.69 -1.11
N LEU A 371 -20.81 3.33 -2.27
CA LEU A 371 -20.87 4.15 -3.49
C LEU A 371 -22.29 4.24 -4.06
N LEU A 372 -23.13 3.22 -3.84
CA LEU A 372 -24.50 3.14 -4.36
C LEU A 372 -25.57 3.64 -3.38
N SER A 373 -25.28 3.74 -2.09
CA SER A 373 -26.23 4.24 -1.08
C SER A 373 -26.28 5.76 -1.05
N ASP A 374 -27.43 6.33 -0.67
CA ASP A 374 -27.65 7.77 -0.48
C ASP A 374 -27.05 8.27 0.84
#